data_591551693188a1b26fb4dad3e9757922
#
_entry.id   591551693188a1b26fb4dad3e9757922
#
_cell.length_a   1.000
_cell.length_b   1.000
_cell.length_c   1.000
_cell.angle_alpha   90.00
_cell.angle_beta   90.00
_cell.angle_gamma   90.00
#
_symmetry.space_group_name_H-M   'P 1'
#
loop_
_entity.id
_entity.type
_entity.pdbx_description
1 polymer ?
#
loop_
_entity_poly.entity_id
_entity_poly.type
_entity_poly.pdbx_seq_one_letter_code
_entity_poly.pdbx_strand_id
1 'polypeptide(L)'
;MQISLILAQQIAELFLILLIGCVLVKARLLKSADSRVLSVVMVYAVMPCVIINAFQVDYSPAVVTGLLYAFALAIALHALLLLLARLLRRPLRLDVIERTCIIYTNAGILVIPLVRALLGEDYVIYSCAFLVVQQVLLWTHCRSLLCGTRGFEWKKIIGNVNIIAILIGGALFILRLPLPGLVNDLFSQLGAMVGPIGMLRAGIVIADTPLRQLFMRRRHYVPVLLRLIICPIITVLLLRVIGAASWIPDGHSILLTVYLACITPACATVTSMAQLYDRDAEYSSALYVLTTLFSILTMPLMVWVFEVLI
;
A
#
# COMPACT_ATOMS: atom_id res chain seq x y z
N MET A 1 1.37 17.75 15.04
CA MET A 1 1.25 16.92 16.26
C MET A 1 -0.09 16.19 16.38
N GLN A 2 -1.22 16.83 16.08
CA GLN A 2 -2.53 16.18 16.08
C GLN A 2 -2.66 15.07 15.01
N ILE A 3 -2.24 15.30 13.78
CA ILE A 3 -2.29 14.31 12.68
C ILE A 3 -1.53 13.04 13.04
N SER A 4 -0.31 13.16 13.58
CA SER A 4 0.51 12.00 13.97
C SER A 4 -0.12 11.21 15.13
N LEU A 5 -0.85 11.86 16.04
CA LEU A 5 -1.55 11.19 17.13
C LEU A 5 -2.79 10.42 16.62
N ILE A 6 -3.59 11.04 15.76
CA ILE A 6 -4.74 10.39 15.11
C ILE A 6 -4.26 9.17 14.30
N LEU A 7 -3.16 9.34 13.56
CA LEU A 7 -2.55 8.25 12.81
C LEU A 7 -2.10 7.11 13.73
N ALA A 8 -1.44 7.44 14.85
CA ALA A 8 -1.00 6.43 15.82
C ALA A 8 -2.19 5.65 16.42
N GLN A 9 -3.28 6.33 16.71
CA GLN A 9 -4.52 5.70 17.20
C GLN A 9 -5.11 4.77 16.14
N GLN A 10 -5.26 5.24 14.90
CA GLN A 10 -5.80 4.43 13.80
C GLN A 10 -4.92 3.19 13.51
N ILE A 11 -3.60 3.36 13.53
CA ILE A 11 -2.67 2.24 13.38
C ILE A 11 -2.83 1.27 14.56
N ALA A 12 -2.96 1.76 15.81
CA ALA A 12 -3.17 0.89 16.96
C ALA A 12 -4.47 0.09 16.85
N GLU A 13 -5.58 0.70 16.41
CA GLU A 13 -6.85 0.01 16.15
C GLU A 13 -6.70 -1.10 15.11
N LEU A 14 -6.06 -0.81 13.98
CA LEU A 14 -5.77 -1.79 12.94
C LEU A 14 -4.91 -2.94 13.47
N PHE A 15 -3.94 -2.65 14.33
CA PHE A 15 -3.11 -3.69 14.93
C PHE A 15 -3.83 -4.53 15.98
N LEU A 16 -4.79 -4.00 16.73
CA LEU A 16 -5.66 -4.79 17.58
C LEU A 16 -6.45 -5.82 16.76
N ILE A 17 -6.94 -5.42 15.57
CA ILE A 17 -7.60 -6.34 14.65
C ILE A 17 -6.62 -7.42 14.15
N LEU A 18 -5.38 -7.04 13.85
CA LEU A 18 -4.32 -8.01 13.50
C LEU A 18 -4.10 -9.02 14.64
N LEU A 19 -4.03 -8.56 15.90
CA LEU A 19 -3.88 -9.46 17.06
C LEU A 19 -5.06 -10.41 17.18
N ILE A 20 -6.30 -9.98 16.91
CA ILE A 20 -7.46 -10.87 16.85
C ILE A 20 -7.22 -11.99 15.82
N GLY A 21 -6.73 -11.68 14.62
CA GLY A 21 -6.36 -12.68 13.62
C GLY A 21 -5.33 -13.68 14.13
N CYS A 22 -4.30 -13.22 14.85
CA CYS A 22 -3.31 -14.09 15.49
C CYS A 22 -3.94 -15.00 16.54
N VAL A 23 -4.82 -14.47 17.40
CA VAL A 23 -5.48 -15.22 18.47
C VAL A 23 -6.36 -16.32 17.89
N LEU A 24 -7.12 -16.04 16.82
CA LEU A 24 -7.98 -17.04 16.18
C LEU A 24 -7.19 -18.25 15.67
N VAL A 25 -6.01 -18.05 15.12
CA VAL A 25 -5.12 -19.15 14.70
C VAL A 25 -4.51 -19.88 15.90
N LYS A 26 -4.01 -19.13 16.90
CA LYS A 26 -3.43 -19.74 18.11
C LYS A 26 -4.47 -20.53 18.92
N ALA A 27 -5.72 -20.08 18.92
CA ALA A 27 -6.85 -20.81 19.50
C ALA A 27 -7.32 -22.01 18.64
N ARG A 28 -6.66 -22.27 17.48
CA ARG A 28 -7.00 -23.34 16.53
C ARG A 28 -8.41 -23.24 15.92
N LEU A 29 -9.01 -22.05 15.96
CA LEU A 29 -10.30 -21.78 15.30
C LEU A 29 -10.14 -21.57 13.79
N LEU A 30 -8.98 -21.04 13.37
CA LEU A 30 -8.60 -20.86 11.97
C LEU A 30 -7.22 -21.46 11.71
N LYS A 31 -6.97 -21.76 10.44
CA LYS A 31 -5.64 -22.15 9.91
C LYS A 31 -5.07 -21.00 9.07
N SER A 32 -3.77 -20.93 8.92
CA SER A 32 -3.11 -19.92 8.07
C SER A 32 -3.61 -19.99 6.61
N ALA A 33 -3.94 -21.17 6.12
CA ALA A 33 -4.52 -21.38 4.80
C ALA A 33 -5.86 -20.63 4.59
N ASP A 34 -6.63 -20.38 5.66
CA ASP A 34 -7.92 -19.69 5.59
C ASP A 34 -7.76 -18.19 5.23
N SER A 35 -6.56 -17.66 5.41
CA SER A 35 -6.19 -16.32 4.94
C SER A 35 -6.44 -16.11 3.44
N ARG A 36 -6.45 -17.22 2.65
CA ARG A 36 -6.74 -17.19 1.22
C ARG A 36 -8.18 -16.76 0.95
N VAL A 37 -9.13 -17.21 1.75
CA VAL A 37 -10.55 -16.83 1.60
C VAL A 37 -10.72 -15.33 1.79
N LEU A 38 -10.12 -14.77 2.87
CA LEU A 38 -10.13 -13.33 3.11
C LEU A 38 -9.44 -12.56 1.98
N SER A 39 -8.38 -13.12 1.38
CA SER A 39 -7.72 -12.51 0.24
C SER A 39 -8.62 -12.43 -0.99
N VAL A 40 -9.40 -13.48 -1.27
CA VAL A 40 -10.35 -13.51 -2.39
C VAL A 40 -11.44 -12.47 -2.18
N VAL A 41 -12.06 -12.44 -0.99
CA VAL A 41 -13.08 -11.43 -0.65
C VAL A 41 -12.52 -10.01 -0.78
N MET A 42 -11.30 -9.79 -0.24
CA MET A 42 -10.64 -8.49 -0.33
C MET A 42 -10.43 -8.04 -1.79
N VAL A 43 -9.85 -8.90 -2.62
CA VAL A 43 -9.43 -8.53 -3.98
C VAL A 43 -10.63 -8.41 -4.94
N TYR A 44 -11.62 -9.30 -4.82
CA TYR A 44 -12.69 -9.39 -5.82
C TYR A 44 -14.02 -8.73 -5.40
N ALA A 45 -14.20 -8.43 -4.12
CA ALA A 45 -15.41 -7.77 -3.64
C ALA A 45 -15.08 -6.39 -3.02
N VAL A 46 -14.23 -6.35 -2.00
CA VAL A 46 -14.01 -5.14 -1.19
C VAL A 46 -13.23 -4.07 -1.96
N MET A 47 -12.08 -4.43 -2.56
CA MET A 47 -11.22 -3.47 -3.24
C MET A 47 -11.88 -2.80 -4.46
N PRO A 48 -12.60 -3.51 -5.35
CA PRO A 48 -13.31 -2.86 -6.45
C PRO A 48 -14.35 -1.84 -5.97
N CYS A 49 -15.11 -2.19 -4.92
CA CYS A 49 -16.14 -1.31 -4.38
C CYS A 49 -15.54 -0.02 -3.80
N VAL A 50 -14.47 -0.13 -3.00
CA VAL A 50 -13.83 1.06 -2.42
C VAL A 50 -13.18 1.94 -3.49
N ILE A 51 -12.58 1.32 -4.51
CA ILE A 51 -11.97 2.06 -5.61
C ILE A 51 -13.04 2.83 -6.39
N ILE A 52 -14.14 2.19 -6.80
CA ILE A 52 -15.22 2.87 -7.53
C ILE A 52 -15.84 3.96 -6.65
N ASN A 53 -16.05 3.67 -5.37
CA ASN A 53 -16.61 4.64 -4.41
C ASN A 53 -15.70 5.86 -4.22
N ALA A 54 -14.38 5.69 -4.25
CA ALA A 54 -13.44 6.80 -4.14
C ALA A 54 -13.55 7.83 -5.29
N PHE A 55 -14.10 7.41 -6.44
CA PHE A 55 -14.37 8.30 -7.57
C PHE A 55 -15.76 8.98 -7.49
N GLN A 56 -16.55 8.72 -6.44
CA GLN A 56 -17.87 9.36 -6.23
C GLN A 56 -17.72 10.71 -5.50
N VAL A 57 -16.72 11.48 -5.89
CA VAL A 57 -16.51 12.87 -5.45
C VAL A 57 -17.01 13.84 -6.50
N ASP A 58 -17.40 15.04 -6.07
CA ASP A 58 -17.88 16.06 -7.00
C ASP A 58 -16.81 16.45 -8.02
N TYR A 59 -17.20 16.40 -9.30
CA TYR A 59 -16.28 16.79 -10.37
C TYR A 59 -15.98 18.28 -10.29
N SER A 60 -14.70 18.60 -10.09
CA SER A 60 -14.20 19.97 -10.18
C SER A 60 -12.82 20.00 -10.87
N PRO A 61 -12.45 21.13 -11.51
CA PRO A 61 -11.10 21.28 -12.06
C PRO A 61 -10.00 21.09 -11.01
N ALA A 62 -10.28 21.45 -9.74
CA ALA A 62 -9.35 21.27 -8.64
C ALA A 62 -9.09 19.77 -8.35
N VAL A 63 -10.14 18.95 -8.30
CA VAL A 63 -10.01 17.48 -8.12
C VAL A 63 -9.26 16.85 -9.28
N VAL A 64 -9.53 17.25 -10.54
CA VAL A 64 -8.79 16.74 -11.71
C VAL A 64 -7.31 17.12 -11.64
N THR A 65 -7.01 18.37 -11.33
CA THR A 65 -5.62 18.83 -11.15
C THR A 65 -4.92 18.09 -10.02
N GLY A 66 -5.60 17.91 -8.88
CA GLY A 66 -5.10 17.12 -7.76
C GLY A 66 -4.82 15.65 -8.12
N LEU A 67 -5.70 15.04 -8.92
CA LEU A 67 -5.52 13.66 -9.38
C LEU A 67 -4.33 13.53 -10.33
N LEU A 68 -4.17 14.46 -11.27
CA LEU A 68 -3.00 14.49 -12.16
C LEU A 68 -1.70 14.71 -11.37
N TYR A 69 -1.74 15.59 -10.38
CA TYR A 69 -0.62 15.81 -9.47
C TYR A 69 -0.30 14.54 -8.65
N ALA A 70 -1.29 13.86 -8.10
CA ALA A 70 -1.11 12.60 -7.39
C ALA A 70 -0.49 11.52 -8.30
N PHE A 71 -0.91 11.43 -9.56
CA PHE A 71 -0.30 10.53 -10.55
C PHE A 71 1.16 10.87 -10.83
N ALA A 72 1.48 12.15 -11.05
CA ALA A 72 2.85 12.59 -11.28
C ALA A 72 3.75 12.27 -10.08
N LEU A 73 3.26 12.53 -8.85
CA LEU A 73 3.96 12.17 -7.62
C LEU A 73 4.12 10.63 -7.50
N ALA A 74 3.08 9.85 -7.76
CA ALA A 74 3.15 8.40 -7.67
C ALA A 74 4.21 7.84 -8.63
N ILE A 75 4.28 8.34 -9.86
CA ILE A 75 5.31 7.96 -10.84
C ILE A 75 6.70 8.36 -10.32
N ALA A 76 6.87 9.61 -9.86
CA ALA A 76 8.14 10.10 -9.35
C ALA A 76 8.63 9.30 -8.14
N LEU A 77 7.76 8.98 -7.18
CA LEU A 77 8.11 8.20 -6.01
C LEU A 77 8.46 6.75 -6.34
N HIS A 78 7.74 6.12 -7.26
CA HIS A 78 8.11 4.77 -7.71
C HIS A 78 9.43 4.80 -8.49
N ALA A 79 9.68 5.82 -9.32
CA ALA A 79 10.96 5.99 -10.00
C ALA A 79 12.10 6.17 -9.00
N LEU A 80 11.91 6.95 -7.94
CA LEU A 80 12.86 7.11 -6.84
C LEU A 80 13.14 5.77 -6.14
N LEU A 81 12.11 5.01 -5.77
CA LEU A 81 12.27 3.71 -5.11
C LEU A 81 12.99 2.70 -6.01
N LEU A 82 12.66 2.69 -7.30
CA LEU A 82 13.36 1.87 -8.31
C LEU A 82 14.84 2.24 -8.43
N LEU A 83 15.13 3.54 -8.45
CA LEU A 83 16.50 4.06 -8.50
C LEU A 83 17.27 3.68 -7.24
N LEU A 84 16.70 3.91 -6.06
CA LEU A 84 17.32 3.55 -4.78
C LEU A 84 17.61 2.05 -4.69
N ALA A 85 16.64 1.19 -5.04
CA ALA A 85 16.82 -0.24 -5.05
C ALA A 85 17.91 -0.69 -6.05
N ARG A 86 18.06 0.02 -7.18
CA ARG A 86 19.12 -0.23 -8.16
C ARG A 86 20.50 0.21 -7.66
N LEU A 87 20.61 1.40 -7.09
CA LEU A 87 21.86 1.96 -6.57
C LEU A 87 22.37 1.16 -5.37
N LEU A 88 21.47 0.78 -4.46
CA LEU A 88 21.81 0.04 -3.24
C LEU A 88 22.03 -1.47 -3.48
N ARG A 89 21.66 -1.98 -4.65
CA ARG A 89 21.81 -3.41 -4.98
C ARG A 89 23.24 -3.92 -4.81
N ARG A 90 24.24 -3.22 -5.36
CA ARG A 90 25.64 -3.67 -5.32
C ARG A 90 26.28 -3.48 -3.96
N PRO A 91 26.25 -2.28 -3.33
CA PRO A 91 26.91 -2.05 -2.05
C PRO A 91 26.32 -2.88 -0.92
N LEU A 92 25.00 -3.11 -0.89
CA LEU A 92 24.32 -3.89 0.14
C LEU A 92 24.05 -5.34 -0.27
N ARG A 93 24.48 -5.75 -1.49
CA ARG A 93 24.27 -7.10 -2.05
C ARG A 93 22.81 -7.54 -1.98
N LEU A 94 21.87 -6.61 -2.29
CA LEU A 94 20.45 -6.89 -2.23
C LEU A 94 20.03 -7.93 -3.26
N ASP A 95 19.34 -8.98 -2.79
CA ASP A 95 18.72 -9.96 -3.66
C ASP A 95 17.41 -9.46 -4.31
N VAL A 96 16.73 -10.32 -5.06
CA VAL A 96 15.50 -9.96 -5.77
C VAL A 96 14.36 -9.66 -4.78
N ILE A 97 14.20 -10.49 -3.74
CA ILE A 97 13.14 -10.34 -2.74
C ILE A 97 13.33 -9.06 -1.92
N GLU A 98 14.56 -8.77 -1.49
CA GLU A 98 14.88 -7.56 -0.75
C GLU A 98 14.58 -6.29 -1.57
N ARG A 99 14.92 -6.31 -2.87
CA ARG A 99 14.62 -5.20 -3.78
C ARG A 99 13.12 -5.01 -3.98
N THR A 100 12.36 -6.09 -4.14
CA THR A 100 10.90 -5.98 -4.24
C THR A 100 10.27 -5.50 -2.95
N CYS A 101 10.79 -5.89 -1.78
CA CYS A 101 10.40 -5.37 -0.48
C CYS A 101 10.58 -3.84 -0.38
N ILE A 102 11.69 -3.30 -0.90
CA ILE A 102 11.98 -1.86 -0.88
C ILE A 102 11.05 -1.08 -1.81
N ILE A 103 10.71 -1.62 -2.98
CA ILE A 103 9.95 -0.90 -4.02
C ILE A 103 8.45 -0.97 -3.78
N TYR A 104 7.90 -2.16 -3.49
CA TYR A 104 6.46 -2.40 -3.47
C TYR A 104 5.86 -2.33 -2.08
N THR A 105 4.78 -1.58 -1.97
CA THR A 105 4.14 -1.19 -0.70
C THR A 105 2.81 -1.87 -0.50
N ASN A 106 2.36 -1.98 0.74
CA ASN A 106 1.02 -2.48 1.07
C ASN A 106 -0.02 -1.34 1.06
N ALA A 107 0.08 -0.45 0.08
CA ALA A 107 -0.73 0.75 -0.01
C ALA A 107 -2.25 0.46 -0.06
N GLY A 108 -2.67 -0.58 -0.80
CA GLY A 108 -4.10 -0.87 -0.98
C GLY A 108 -4.85 -1.20 0.30
N ILE A 109 -4.18 -1.78 1.31
CA ILE A 109 -4.85 -2.22 2.54
C ILE A 109 -4.75 -1.16 3.65
N LEU A 110 -3.58 -0.53 3.79
CA LEU A 110 -3.33 0.37 4.92
C LEU A 110 -3.66 1.84 4.61
N VAL A 111 -3.43 2.30 3.38
CA VAL A 111 -3.56 3.73 3.06
C VAL A 111 -5.01 4.20 3.07
N ILE A 112 -5.91 3.44 2.47
CA ILE A 112 -7.32 3.84 2.36
C ILE A 112 -7.94 4.15 3.72
N PRO A 113 -7.90 3.26 4.73
CA PRO A 113 -8.43 3.58 6.05
C PRO A 113 -7.70 4.72 6.74
N LEU A 114 -6.38 4.85 6.55
CA LEU A 114 -5.60 5.92 7.16
C LEU A 114 -5.91 7.29 6.53
N VAL A 115 -5.99 7.38 5.20
CA VAL A 115 -6.36 8.62 4.49
C VAL A 115 -7.77 9.05 4.87
N ARG A 116 -8.72 8.10 4.89
CA ARG A 116 -10.10 8.36 5.32
C ARG A 116 -10.17 8.95 6.72
N ALA A 117 -9.41 8.42 7.66
CA ALA A 117 -9.40 8.88 9.04
C ALA A 117 -8.67 10.22 9.25
N LEU A 118 -7.62 10.49 8.46
CA LEU A 118 -6.79 11.69 8.61
C LEU A 118 -7.30 12.88 7.80
N LEU A 119 -7.74 12.64 6.58
CA LEU A 119 -8.03 13.68 5.59
C LEU A 119 -9.49 13.67 5.11
N GLY A 120 -10.21 12.57 5.33
CA GLY A 120 -11.59 12.40 4.89
C GLY A 120 -11.72 11.55 3.63
N GLU A 121 -12.97 11.25 3.26
CA GLU A 121 -13.33 10.37 2.14
C GLU A 121 -12.85 10.93 0.80
N ASP A 122 -12.94 12.24 0.61
CA ASP A 122 -12.62 12.95 -0.63
C ASP A 122 -11.14 12.77 -1.06
N TYR A 123 -10.25 12.50 -0.10
CA TYR A 123 -8.82 12.28 -0.40
C TYR A 123 -8.48 10.86 -0.82
N VAL A 124 -9.41 9.91 -0.65
CA VAL A 124 -9.17 8.50 -1.01
C VAL A 124 -8.92 8.35 -2.52
N ILE A 125 -9.52 9.20 -3.36
CA ILE A 125 -9.31 9.23 -4.82
C ILE A 125 -7.82 9.40 -5.19
N TYR A 126 -7.08 10.22 -4.44
CA TYR A 126 -5.66 10.47 -4.72
C TYR A 126 -4.77 9.26 -4.39
N SER A 127 -5.21 8.41 -3.44
CA SER A 127 -4.52 7.14 -3.16
C SER A 127 -4.64 6.16 -4.32
N CYS A 128 -5.72 6.22 -5.11
CA CYS A 128 -5.91 5.39 -6.29
C CYS A 128 -4.83 5.65 -7.35
N ALA A 129 -4.32 6.88 -7.47
CA ALA A 129 -3.23 7.20 -8.39
C ALA A 129 -1.97 6.38 -8.08
N PHE A 130 -1.60 6.27 -6.79
CA PHE A 130 -0.47 5.44 -6.36
C PHE A 130 -0.72 3.96 -6.63
N LEU A 131 -1.93 3.47 -6.36
CA LEU A 131 -2.31 2.07 -6.59
C LEU A 131 -2.21 1.69 -8.07
N VAL A 132 -2.66 2.55 -8.99
CA VAL A 132 -2.55 2.30 -10.44
C VAL A 132 -1.09 2.10 -10.84
N VAL A 133 -0.24 3.06 -10.51
CA VAL A 133 1.19 3.02 -10.87
C VAL A 133 1.84 1.76 -10.29
N GLN A 134 1.56 1.45 -9.02
CA GLN A 134 2.09 0.25 -8.38
C GLN A 134 1.60 -1.04 -9.05
N GLN A 135 0.32 -1.14 -9.41
CA GLN A 135 -0.23 -2.33 -10.05
C GLN A 135 0.41 -2.57 -11.43
N VAL A 136 0.60 -1.53 -12.22
CA VAL A 136 1.32 -1.64 -13.49
C VAL A 136 2.75 -2.15 -13.25
N LEU A 137 3.46 -1.59 -12.28
CA LEU A 137 4.83 -2.00 -11.96
C LEU A 137 4.91 -3.41 -11.36
N LEU A 138 3.93 -3.86 -10.60
CA LEU A 138 3.86 -5.24 -10.08
C LEU A 138 3.82 -6.26 -11.21
N TRP A 139 2.97 -6.05 -12.24
CA TRP A 139 2.81 -6.97 -13.35
C TRP A 139 3.85 -6.80 -14.48
N THR A 140 4.66 -5.77 -14.42
CA THR A 140 5.75 -5.52 -15.37
C THR A 140 7.12 -5.75 -14.71
N HIS A 141 7.58 -4.79 -13.91
CA HIS A 141 8.92 -4.79 -13.32
C HIS A 141 9.08 -5.86 -12.23
N CYS A 142 8.13 -5.98 -11.26
CA CYS A 142 8.24 -6.98 -10.20
C CYS A 142 8.25 -8.40 -10.78
N ARG A 143 7.30 -8.68 -11.67
CA ARG A 143 7.26 -9.94 -12.39
C ARG A 143 8.57 -10.23 -13.13
N SER A 144 9.09 -9.28 -13.90
CA SER A 144 10.36 -9.43 -14.62
C SER A 144 11.53 -9.72 -13.69
N LEU A 145 11.56 -9.12 -12.51
CA LEU A 145 12.58 -9.39 -11.49
C LEU A 145 12.47 -10.82 -10.93
N LEU A 146 11.26 -11.28 -10.65
CA LEU A 146 11.01 -12.60 -10.05
C LEU A 146 11.19 -13.72 -11.08
N CYS A 147 10.68 -13.57 -12.31
CA CYS A 147 10.84 -14.58 -13.36
C CYS A 147 12.26 -14.63 -13.94
N GLY A 148 13.02 -13.53 -13.86
CA GLY A 148 14.30 -13.40 -14.55
C GLY A 148 14.18 -13.21 -16.08
N THR A 149 12.96 -13.10 -16.60
CA THR A 149 12.67 -12.91 -18.03
C THR A 149 12.03 -11.56 -18.29
N ARG A 150 12.42 -10.91 -19.38
CA ARG A 150 11.75 -9.68 -19.86
C ARG A 150 10.49 -10.07 -20.62
N GLY A 151 9.33 -9.71 -20.10
CA GLY A 151 8.06 -9.94 -20.75
C GLY A 151 6.95 -9.10 -20.15
N PHE A 152 6.03 -8.63 -21.01
CA PHE A 152 4.85 -7.85 -20.64
C PHE A 152 3.62 -8.76 -20.70
N GLU A 153 2.89 -8.91 -19.62
CA GLU A 153 1.62 -9.64 -19.62
C GLU A 153 0.44 -8.65 -19.61
N TRP A 154 0.22 -7.96 -20.72
CA TRP A 154 -0.87 -7.00 -20.88
C TRP A 154 -2.22 -7.54 -20.44
N LYS A 155 -2.51 -8.81 -20.73
CA LYS A 155 -3.77 -9.47 -20.34
C LYS A 155 -3.97 -9.49 -18.81
N LYS A 156 -2.90 -9.68 -18.04
CA LYS A 156 -2.98 -9.66 -16.57
C LYS A 156 -3.10 -8.25 -16.01
N ILE A 157 -2.56 -7.25 -16.68
CA ILE A 157 -2.72 -5.84 -16.30
C ILE A 157 -4.16 -5.41 -16.56
N ILE A 158 -4.63 -5.56 -17.79
CA ILE A 158 -5.98 -5.13 -18.19
C ILE A 158 -7.07 -5.94 -17.50
N GLY A 159 -6.84 -7.25 -17.28
CA GLY A 159 -7.75 -8.14 -16.55
C GLY A 159 -7.65 -8.01 -15.01
N ASN A 160 -6.83 -7.11 -14.49
CA ASN A 160 -6.75 -6.89 -13.04
C ASN A 160 -8.01 -6.16 -12.55
N VAL A 161 -8.70 -6.77 -11.58
CA VAL A 161 -10.00 -6.27 -11.08
C VAL A 161 -9.89 -4.84 -10.54
N ASN A 162 -8.77 -4.49 -9.88
CA ASN A 162 -8.56 -3.13 -9.37
C ASN A 162 -8.37 -2.11 -10.50
N ILE A 163 -7.68 -2.50 -11.59
CA ILE A 163 -7.53 -1.63 -12.76
C ILE A 163 -8.88 -1.44 -13.44
N ILE A 164 -9.67 -2.50 -13.58
CA ILE A 164 -11.04 -2.41 -14.12
C ILE A 164 -11.89 -1.48 -13.24
N ALA A 165 -11.82 -1.62 -11.91
CA ALA A 165 -12.54 -0.75 -10.97
C ALA A 165 -12.12 0.73 -11.11
N ILE A 166 -10.83 1.01 -11.32
CA ILE A 166 -10.32 2.38 -11.55
C ILE A 166 -10.86 2.93 -12.87
N LEU A 167 -10.87 2.12 -13.93
CA LEU A 167 -11.42 2.55 -15.24
C LEU A 167 -12.92 2.84 -15.14
N ILE A 168 -13.68 1.99 -14.45
CA ILE A 168 -15.11 2.20 -14.22
C ILE A 168 -15.33 3.46 -13.37
N GLY A 169 -14.66 3.58 -12.21
CA GLY A 169 -14.78 4.73 -11.34
C GLY A 169 -14.37 6.03 -12.03
N GLY A 170 -13.24 6.02 -12.74
CA GLY A 170 -12.76 7.15 -13.54
C GLY A 170 -13.73 7.57 -14.66
N ALA A 171 -14.34 6.58 -15.35
CA ALA A 171 -15.36 6.87 -16.35
C ALA A 171 -16.61 7.52 -15.73
N LEU A 172 -17.10 6.99 -14.60
CA LEU A 172 -18.24 7.58 -13.87
C LEU A 172 -17.92 9.02 -13.42
N PHE A 173 -16.71 9.25 -12.91
CA PHE A 173 -16.27 10.59 -12.49
C PHE A 173 -16.21 11.57 -13.66
N ILE A 174 -15.60 11.21 -14.80
CA ILE A 174 -15.49 12.07 -15.98
C ILE A 174 -16.86 12.35 -16.58
N LEU A 175 -17.71 11.33 -16.65
CA LEU A 175 -19.09 11.45 -17.18
C LEU A 175 -20.05 12.11 -16.18
N ARG A 176 -19.59 12.39 -14.94
CA ARG A 176 -20.39 12.97 -13.85
C ARG A 176 -21.64 12.15 -13.54
N LEU A 177 -21.50 10.83 -13.57
CA LEU A 177 -22.59 9.90 -13.29
C LEU A 177 -22.49 9.41 -11.84
N PRO A 178 -23.36 9.90 -10.93
CA PRO A 178 -23.37 9.41 -9.56
C PRO A 178 -23.94 8.00 -9.52
N LEU A 179 -23.43 7.19 -8.60
CA LEU A 179 -24.01 5.89 -8.31
C LEU A 179 -25.41 6.07 -7.66
N PRO A 180 -26.37 5.18 -7.97
CA PRO A 180 -27.63 5.13 -7.22
C PRO A 180 -27.37 4.98 -5.72
N GLY A 181 -28.13 5.68 -4.87
CA GLY A 181 -27.89 5.75 -3.43
C GLY A 181 -27.67 4.38 -2.77
N LEU A 182 -28.53 3.38 -3.08
CA LEU A 182 -28.37 2.02 -2.57
C LEU A 182 -27.03 1.38 -2.95
N VAL A 183 -26.53 1.62 -4.19
CA VAL A 183 -25.25 1.06 -4.66
C VAL A 183 -24.08 1.81 -3.99
N ASN A 184 -24.19 3.11 -3.83
CA ASN A 184 -23.19 3.92 -3.15
C ASN A 184 -23.04 3.50 -1.68
N ASP A 185 -24.16 3.29 -0.97
CA ASP A 185 -24.16 2.84 0.42
C ASP A 185 -23.55 1.43 0.55
N LEU A 186 -23.90 0.52 -0.37
CA LEU A 186 -23.31 -0.82 -0.43
C LEU A 186 -21.79 -0.74 -0.62
N PHE A 187 -21.32 0.07 -1.57
CA PHE A 187 -19.89 0.22 -1.86
C PHE A 187 -19.14 0.88 -0.70
N SER A 188 -19.74 1.84 -0.02
CA SER A 188 -19.19 2.45 1.18
C SER A 188 -19.04 1.43 2.31
N GLN A 189 -20.08 0.63 2.59
CA GLN A 189 -20.03 -0.43 3.63
C GLN A 189 -18.96 -1.48 3.31
N LEU A 190 -18.90 -1.97 2.07
CA LEU A 190 -17.84 -2.90 1.66
C LEU A 190 -16.46 -2.25 1.75
N GLY A 191 -16.35 -1.01 1.33
CA GLY A 191 -15.11 -0.23 1.42
C GLY A 191 -14.59 -0.05 2.85
N ALA A 192 -15.48 0.08 3.83
CA ALA A 192 -15.10 0.14 5.24
C ALA A 192 -14.43 -1.15 5.75
N MET A 193 -14.65 -2.28 5.08
CA MET A 193 -14.06 -3.56 5.45
C MET A 193 -12.58 -3.71 5.03
N VAL A 194 -12.02 -2.82 4.21
CA VAL A 194 -10.63 -2.91 3.71
C VAL A 194 -9.64 -3.05 4.84
N GLY A 195 -9.64 -2.13 5.79
CA GLY A 195 -8.74 -2.14 6.95
C GLY A 195 -8.92 -3.41 7.81
N PRO A 196 -10.14 -3.66 8.32
CA PRO A 196 -10.40 -4.81 9.18
C PRO A 196 -10.06 -6.16 8.54
N ILE A 197 -10.53 -6.45 7.32
CA ILE A 197 -10.23 -7.72 6.65
C ILE A 197 -8.73 -7.83 6.33
N GLY A 198 -8.10 -6.75 5.89
CA GLY A 198 -6.68 -6.73 5.57
C GLY A 198 -5.81 -7.03 6.78
N MET A 199 -6.13 -6.45 7.93
CA MET A 199 -5.35 -6.64 9.16
C MET A 199 -5.67 -8.00 9.83
N LEU A 200 -6.91 -8.45 9.80
CA LEU A 200 -7.27 -9.80 10.25
C LEU A 200 -6.49 -10.86 9.45
N ARG A 201 -6.47 -10.73 8.12
CA ARG A 201 -5.67 -11.58 7.23
C ARG A 201 -4.18 -11.54 7.57
N ALA A 202 -3.63 -10.34 7.79
CA ALA A 202 -2.22 -10.18 8.18
C ALA A 202 -1.93 -10.93 9.48
N GLY A 203 -2.80 -10.82 10.48
CA GLY A 203 -2.70 -11.54 11.75
C GLY A 203 -2.72 -13.06 11.59
N ILE A 204 -3.60 -13.59 10.75
CA ILE A 204 -3.67 -15.03 10.44
C ILE A 204 -2.35 -15.52 9.82
N VAL A 205 -1.74 -14.76 8.90
CA VAL A 205 -0.46 -15.10 8.28
C VAL A 205 0.69 -15.02 9.31
N ILE A 206 0.70 -14.00 10.16
CA ILE A 206 1.74 -13.79 11.18
C ILE A 206 1.73 -14.90 12.23
N ALA A 207 0.56 -15.43 12.57
CA ALA A 207 0.39 -16.41 13.65
C ALA A 207 1.19 -17.71 13.44
N ASP A 208 1.35 -18.15 12.20
CA ASP A 208 2.12 -19.36 11.83
C ASP A 208 3.61 -19.06 11.58
N THR A 209 4.00 -17.79 11.58
CA THR A 209 5.39 -17.41 11.33
C THR A 209 6.23 -17.64 12.59
N PRO A 210 7.40 -18.32 12.50
CA PRO A 210 8.27 -18.54 13.65
C PRO A 210 9.00 -17.24 14.01
N LEU A 211 8.33 -16.36 14.75
CA LEU A 211 8.80 -15.00 15.09
C LEU A 211 10.22 -14.99 15.66
N ARG A 212 10.58 -15.96 16.53
CA ARG A 212 11.93 -16.03 17.09
C ARG A 212 13.00 -16.14 15.99
N GLN A 213 12.81 -17.01 15.03
CA GLN A 213 13.77 -17.19 13.91
C GLN A 213 13.78 -15.96 13.00
N LEU A 214 12.61 -15.32 12.82
CA LEU A 214 12.45 -14.11 12.06
C LEU A 214 13.31 -12.96 12.60
N PHE A 215 13.26 -12.74 13.92
CA PHE A 215 14.03 -11.70 14.59
C PHE A 215 15.53 -12.02 14.75
N MET A 216 15.93 -13.29 14.72
CA MET A 216 17.33 -13.67 14.88
C MET A 216 18.18 -13.48 13.62
N ARG A 217 17.59 -13.46 12.44
CA ARG A 217 18.33 -13.30 11.17
C ARG A 217 18.66 -11.83 10.92
N ARG A 218 19.90 -11.43 11.20
CA ARG A 218 20.39 -10.04 11.02
C ARG A 218 20.16 -9.48 9.62
N ARG A 219 20.18 -10.34 8.61
CA ARG A 219 19.99 -9.94 7.20
C ARG A 219 18.60 -9.32 6.96
N HIS A 220 17.58 -9.73 7.68
CA HIS A 220 16.22 -9.19 7.54
C HIS A 220 16.14 -7.69 7.82
N TYR A 221 16.98 -7.17 8.73
CA TYR A 221 16.92 -5.77 9.16
C TYR A 221 17.37 -4.78 8.08
N VAL A 222 18.22 -5.22 7.12
CA VAL A 222 18.69 -4.35 6.04
C VAL A 222 17.52 -3.87 5.15
N PRO A 223 16.73 -4.74 4.51
CA PRO A 223 15.59 -4.30 3.71
C PRO A 223 14.48 -3.65 4.56
N VAL A 224 14.28 -4.08 5.80
CA VAL A 224 13.30 -3.48 6.72
C VAL A 224 13.67 -2.03 7.04
N LEU A 225 14.92 -1.74 7.41
CA LEU A 225 15.42 -0.40 7.69
C LEU A 225 15.35 0.49 6.44
N LEU A 226 15.77 -0.04 5.30
CA LEU A 226 15.67 0.68 4.03
C LEU A 226 14.21 1.04 3.72
N ARG A 227 13.29 0.08 3.86
CA ARG A 227 11.88 0.26 3.53
C ARG A 227 11.17 1.23 4.44
N LEU A 228 11.36 1.11 5.76
CA LEU A 228 10.54 1.83 6.74
C LEU A 228 11.15 3.16 7.21
N ILE A 229 12.45 3.37 7.01
CA ILE A 229 13.14 4.57 7.52
C ILE A 229 13.91 5.28 6.41
N ILE A 230 14.87 4.62 5.76
CA ILE A 230 15.81 5.31 4.86
C ILE A 230 15.08 5.82 3.61
N CYS A 231 14.32 4.97 2.92
CA CYS A 231 13.58 5.39 1.74
C CYS A 231 12.53 6.47 2.05
N PRO A 232 11.70 6.37 3.12
CA PRO A 232 10.81 7.44 3.54
C PRO A 232 11.51 8.77 3.83
N ILE A 233 12.64 8.76 4.54
CA ILE A 233 13.41 9.98 4.82
C ILE A 233 13.94 10.62 3.53
N ILE A 234 14.55 9.83 2.64
CA ILE A 234 15.03 10.32 1.35
C ILE A 234 13.87 10.92 0.55
N THR A 235 12.71 10.26 0.57
CA THR A 235 11.50 10.71 -0.12
C THR A 235 11.05 12.08 0.40
N VAL A 236 10.88 12.22 1.72
CA VAL A 236 10.39 13.49 2.29
C VAL A 236 11.39 14.64 2.09
N LEU A 237 12.69 14.37 2.20
CA LEU A 237 13.73 15.36 1.93
C LEU A 237 13.71 15.81 0.48
N LEU A 238 13.55 14.90 -0.48
CA LEU A 238 13.41 15.24 -1.89
C LEU A 238 12.17 16.10 -2.13
N LEU A 239 11.02 15.71 -1.58
CA LEU A 239 9.76 16.43 -1.72
C LEU A 239 9.85 17.85 -1.15
N ARG A 240 10.55 18.03 -0.01
CA ARG A 240 10.85 19.34 0.57
C ARG A 240 11.71 20.19 -0.37
N VAL A 241 12.83 19.63 -0.86
CA VAL A 241 13.79 20.37 -1.72
C VAL A 241 13.13 20.88 -2.99
N ILE A 242 12.25 20.09 -3.61
CA ILE A 242 11.53 20.50 -4.82
C ILE A 242 10.30 21.37 -4.53
N GLY A 243 9.96 21.62 -3.26
CA GLY A 243 8.80 22.41 -2.87
C GLY A 243 7.47 21.84 -3.32
N ALA A 244 7.34 20.51 -3.38
CA ALA A 244 6.19 19.83 -3.98
C ALA A 244 4.85 20.25 -3.38
N ALA A 245 4.77 20.51 -2.08
CA ALA A 245 3.53 20.88 -1.40
C ALA A 245 2.88 22.19 -1.91
N SER A 246 3.68 23.09 -2.48
CA SER A 246 3.24 24.41 -2.94
C SER A 246 2.89 24.47 -4.43
N TRP A 247 2.98 23.36 -5.18
CA TRP A 247 2.76 23.36 -6.63
C TRP A 247 1.30 23.57 -7.02
N ILE A 248 0.37 23.13 -6.17
CA ILE A 248 -1.07 23.28 -6.40
C ILE A 248 -1.78 23.66 -5.09
N PRO A 249 -2.95 24.28 -5.18
CA PRO A 249 -3.82 24.41 -4.02
C PRO A 249 -4.09 23.03 -3.40
N ASP A 250 -4.11 22.93 -2.07
CA ASP A 250 -4.26 21.68 -1.34
C ASP A 250 -3.16 20.61 -1.61
N GLY A 251 -2.04 21.04 -2.19
CA GLY A 251 -0.92 20.16 -2.52
C GLY A 251 -0.33 19.43 -1.31
N HIS A 252 -0.36 20.02 -0.11
CA HIS A 252 0.10 19.40 1.12
C HIS A 252 -0.68 18.12 1.47
N SER A 253 -2.01 18.18 1.47
CA SER A 253 -2.88 17.03 1.81
C SER A 253 -2.79 15.91 0.76
N ILE A 254 -2.75 16.29 -0.53
CA ILE A 254 -2.56 15.33 -1.61
C ILE A 254 -1.17 14.66 -1.54
N LEU A 255 -0.14 15.47 -1.25
CA LEU A 255 1.23 14.97 -1.06
C LEU A 255 1.31 14.00 0.12
N LEU A 256 0.66 14.34 1.26
CA LEU A 256 0.57 13.46 2.41
C LEU A 256 -0.10 12.13 2.05
N THR A 257 -1.20 12.15 1.27
CA THR A 257 -1.89 10.94 0.81
C THR A 257 -0.94 10.03 0.02
N VAL A 258 -0.21 10.56 -0.96
CA VAL A 258 0.73 9.79 -1.78
C VAL A 258 1.95 9.35 -0.97
N TYR A 259 2.43 10.18 -0.04
CA TYR A 259 3.52 9.83 0.87
C TYR A 259 3.12 8.70 1.83
N LEU A 260 1.90 8.74 2.41
CA LEU A 260 1.36 7.64 3.20
C LEU A 260 1.41 6.32 2.44
N ALA A 261 1.02 6.34 1.15
CA ALA A 261 1.11 5.14 0.31
C ALA A 261 2.55 4.65 0.13
N CYS A 262 3.49 5.59 0.02
CA CYS A 262 4.91 5.29 -0.14
C CYS A 262 5.55 4.69 1.13
N ILE A 263 5.13 5.07 2.34
CA ILE A 263 5.76 4.64 3.60
C ILE A 263 5.14 3.38 4.23
N THR A 264 4.08 2.80 3.65
CA THR A 264 3.48 1.56 4.15
C THR A 264 4.45 0.36 4.08
N PRO A 265 4.24 -0.70 4.88
CA PRO A 265 5.10 -1.88 4.87
C PRO A 265 5.18 -2.57 3.49
N ALA A 266 5.97 -3.62 3.38
CA ALA A 266 6.13 -4.38 2.15
C ALA A 266 4.80 -4.98 1.64
N CYS A 267 4.68 -5.13 0.32
CA CYS A 267 3.47 -5.61 -0.33
C CYS A 267 3.28 -7.11 -0.17
N ALA A 268 2.13 -7.53 0.39
CA ALA A 268 1.77 -8.94 0.52
C ALA A 268 1.65 -9.66 -0.86
N THR A 269 1.27 -8.94 -1.92
CA THR A 269 1.17 -9.49 -3.27
C THR A 269 2.52 -10.00 -3.79
N VAL A 270 3.63 -9.39 -3.39
CA VAL A 270 4.99 -9.84 -3.74
C VAL A 270 5.25 -11.25 -3.24
N THR A 271 4.81 -11.59 -2.03
CA THR A 271 4.93 -12.95 -1.47
C THR A 271 4.16 -13.98 -2.32
N SER A 272 2.94 -13.64 -2.73
CA SER A 272 2.15 -14.51 -3.61
C SER A 272 2.80 -14.67 -5.00
N MET A 273 3.39 -13.60 -5.52
CA MET A 273 4.14 -13.66 -6.78
C MET A 273 5.44 -14.46 -6.64
N ALA A 274 6.14 -14.35 -5.50
CA ALA A 274 7.33 -15.16 -5.22
C ALA A 274 7.00 -16.66 -5.23
N GLN A 275 5.88 -17.07 -4.63
CA GLN A 275 5.38 -18.44 -4.72
C GLN A 275 5.09 -18.86 -6.17
N LEU A 276 4.37 -18.02 -6.92
CA LEU A 276 3.98 -18.31 -8.30
C LEU A 276 5.18 -18.51 -9.24
N TYR A 277 6.29 -17.81 -8.96
CA TYR A 277 7.50 -17.83 -9.79
C TYR A 277 8.66 -18.60 -9.17
N ASP A 278 8.35 -19.47 -8.22
CA ASP A 278 9.32 -20.37 -7.56
C ASP A 278 10.54 -19.63 -7.00
N ARG A 279 10.28 -18.52 -6.30
CA ARG A 279 11.26 -17.74 -5.55
C ARG A 279 11.08 -17.94 -4.06
N ASP A 280 12.04 -17.47 -3.26
CA ASP A 280 11.98 -17.58 -1.79
C ASP A 280 10.79 -16.81 -1.19
N ALA A 281 9.62 -17.46 -1.24
CA ALA A 281 8.37 -16.92 -0.71
C ALA A 281 8.38 -16.88 0.83
N GLU A 282 9.14 -17.77 1.48
CA GLU A 282 9.29 -17.76 2.94
C GLU A 282 10.03 -16.49 3.37
N TYR A 283 11.13 -16.16 2.68
CA TYR A 283 11.86 -14.91 2.94
C TYR A 283 11.00 -13.66 2.64
N SER A 284 10.26 -13.67 1.53
CA SER A 284 9.33 -12.58 1.20
C SER A 284 8.25 -12.40 2.28
N SER A 285 7.68 -13.50 2.79
CA SER A 285 6.71 -13.48 3.91
C SER A 285 7.36 -12.95 5.18
N ALA A 286 8.59 -13.35 5.47
CA ALA A 286 9.37 -12.87 6.61
C ALA A 286 9.52 -11.32 6.58
N LEU A 287 9.89 -10.77 5.44
CA LEU A 287 10.03 -9.32 5.26
C LEU A 287 8.68 -8.59 5.34
N TYR A 288 7.62 -9.18 4.77
CA TYR A 288 6.25 -8.65 4.92
C TYR A 288 5.85 -8.56 6.39
N VAL A 289 6.03 -9.64 7.15
CA VAL A 289 5.68 -9.70 8.58
C VAL A 289 6.48 -8.67 9.39
N LEU A 290 7.81 -8.64 9.22
CA LEU A 290 8.66 -7.69 9.95
C LEU A 290 8.33 -6.24 9.63
N THR A 291 8.19 -5.92 8.35
CA THR A 291 7.84 -4.54 7.96
C THR A 291 6.47 -4.15 8.48
N THR A 292 5.49 -5.08 8.49
CA THR A 292 4.16 -4.82 9.06
C THR A 292 4.24 -4.56 10.55
N LEU A 293 4.96 -5.40 11.32
CA LEU A 293 5.11 -5.20 12.76
C LEU A 293 5.81 -3.89 13.10
N PHE A 294 6.92 -3.57 12.44
CA PHE A 294 7.64 -2.33 12.71
C PHE A 294 6.93 -1.07 12.19
N SER A 295 6.01 -1.19 11.23
CA SER A 295 5.25 -0.05 10.72
C SER A 295 4.36 0.61 11.76
N ILE A 296 3.99 -0.09 12.85
CA ILE A 296 3.28 0.48 14.00
C ILE A 296 3.98 1.75 14.51
N LEU A 297 5.29 1.67 14.66
CA LEU A 297 6.09 2.76 15.21
C LEU A 297 6.63 3.68 14.12
N THR A 298 7.02 3.09 12.97
CA THR A 298 7.70 3.86 11.93
C THR A 298 6.77 4.73 11.11
N MET A 299 5.52 4.32 10.85
CA MET A 299 4.59 5.16 10.09
C MET A 299 4.22 6.45 10.81
N PRO A 300 3.81 6.45 12.09
CA PRO A 300 3.57 7.70 12.83
C PRO A 300 4.80 8.59 12.91
N LEU A 301 5.98 7.98 13.09
CA LEU A 301 7.24 8.72 13.11
C LEU A 301 7.53 9.40 11.75
N MET A 302 7.34 8.69 10.65
CA MET A 302 7.59 9.23 9.31
C MET A 302 6.58 10.31 8.91
N VAL A 303 5.32 10.20 9.34
CA VAL A 303 4.33 11.26 9.17
C VAL A 303 4.68 12.47 10.04
N TRP A 304 5.13 12.27 11.26
CA TRP A 304 5.63 13.39 12.07
C TRP A 304 6.81 14.10 11.40
N VAL A 305 7.78 13.34 10.85
CA VAL A 305 8.91 13.91 10.08
C VAL A 305 8.40 14.68 8.86
N PHE A 306 7.39 14.17 8.17
CA PHE A 306 6.75 14.87 7.05
C PHE A 306 6.15 16.20 7.48
N GLU A 307 5.33 16.22 8.54
CA GLU A 307 4.68 17.43 9.07
C GLU A 307 5.69 18.49 9.57
N VAL A 308 6.86 18.08 10.04
CA VAL A 308 7.92 19.00 10.49
C VAL A 308 8.71 19.57 9.32
N LEU A 309 8.86 18.81 8.25
CA LEU A 309 9.72 19.19 7.13
C LEU A 309 8.95 19.88 5.99
N ILE A 310 7.71 19.55 5.76
CA ILE A 310 6.86 20.05 4.68
C ILE A 310 5.75 20.95 5.21
#